data_024b4fea76ab9a6766f6238bc92d555d
#
_entry.id   024b4fea76ab9a6766f6238bc92d555d
#
_cell.length_a   1.000
_cell.length_b   1.000
_cell.length_c   1.000
_cell.angle_alpha   90.00
_cell.angle_beta   90.00
_cell.angle_gamma   90.00
#
_symmetry.space_group_name_H-M   'P 1'
#
loop_
_entity.id
_entity.type
_entity.pdbx_description
1 polymer ?
#
loop_
_entity_poly.entity_id
_entity_poly.type
_entity_poly.pdbx_seq_one_letter_code
_entity_poly.pdbx_strand_id
1 'polypeptide(L)'
;MRSLGITGGAGLALGAMSSIGLAPAVASTPRRFQAPAAGDLIGKVKGNHSVVILGGGPSGLCSAYELQKAGYKVTVLEARNRPGGRVWSIRNGTEETDLNGETQTCTFSEGHFYNLGATRIPQNHNTIDYCRELGVELQMFGNQNANTFVNYSGNKPLANQSITYRAAKADTYGYMSELLQKATNQGALDQVLSKEDKEALSSFLTDFGDLSSDGRYVGSSRRGHSAEPGAGLNFGTEIEPFGMSDVIQGGIGRAFSFEFGYDQAMTMMTPVGGMDRIYYKFQDAIGTDNIEFGADVSGMKNVPEGVTVDYVVEGKAKSITADYAICTIPPHLIKRLNNNLPSDILLALDAAKPSSSGKLGIEYSRRWWETEDRIYGGASNTDRDISQIMFPYDHYNSDRGVVVAYYSSGKRQQAFESLTHRQRLAKAIAEGAEIHGDKYTRDISSSFSGSWRRTKYSESAWASWAGAGDSHGGMATPEYTKLLDPVDRIYFAGDHLSNAIAWQHGAFTSAQDVVTHLHQRVAQTA
;
A
#
# COMPACT_ATOMS: atom_id res chain seq x y z
N MET A 1 -39.92 13.05 -5.61
CA MET A 1 -39.13 11.92 -5.05
C MET A 1 -39.77 11.26 -3.82
N ARG A 2 -40.27 11.99 -2.82
CA ARG A 2 -41.02 11.40 -1.70
C ARG A 2 -42.25 10.58 -2.12
N SER A 3 -42.93 10.99 -3.18
CA SER A 3 -44.12 10.28 -3.71
C SER A 3 -43.78 8.95 -4.40
N LEU A 4 -42.61 8.82 -4.99
CA LEU A 4 -42.15 7.56 -5.62
C LEU A 4 -41.76 6.48 -4.59
N GLY A 5 -41.24 6.90 -3.46
CA GLY A 5 -40.88 5.97 -2.38
C GLY A 5 -42.09 5.34 -1.65
N ILE A 6 -43.24 6.04 -1.66
CA ILE A 6 -44.44 5.56 -0.96
C ILE A 6 -45.23 4.55 -1.80
N THR A 7 -45.18 4.67 -3.14
CA THR A 7 -45.98 3.83 -4.06
C THR A 7 -45.18 2.66 -4.68
N GLY A 8 -43.89 2.73 -4.71
CA GLY A 8 -43.04 1.76 -5.43
C GLY A 8 -42.07 0.94 -4.58
N GLY A 9 -42.01 1.18 -3.28
CA GLY A 9 -41.01 0.57 -2.40
C GLY A 9 -39.57 1.07 -2.65
N ALA A 10 -38.68 0.85 -1.69
CA ALA A 10 -37.28 1.32 -1.72
C ALA A 10 -36.50 0.85 -2.97
N GLY A 11 -36.78 -0.35 -3.48
CA GLY A 11 -36.13 -0.91 -4.66
C GLY A 11 -36.48 -0.19 -5.97
N LEU A 12 -37.74 0.22 -6.15
CA LEU A 12 -38.15 0.99 -7.33
C LEU A 12 -37.66 2.44 -7.26
N ALA A 13 -37.61 3.03 -6.07
CA ALA A 13 -37.07 4.37 -5.88
C ALA A 13 -35.55 4.39 -6.20
N LEU A 14 -34.79 3.41 -5.75
CA LEU A 14 -33.36 3.22 -6.06
C LEU A 14 -33.15 2.99 -7.56
N GLY A 15 -33.95 2.17 -8.21
CA GLY A 15 -33.89 1.94 -9.66
C GLY A 15 -34.18 3.22 -10.47
N ALA A 16 -35.20 4.00 -10.09
CA ALA A 16 -35.50 5.27 -10.73
C ALA A 16 -34.38 6.32 -10.50
N MET A 17 -33.80 6.37 -9.31
CA MET A 17 -32.65 7.24 -8.99
C MET A 17 -31.38 6.85 -9.75
N SER A 18 -31.15 5.57 -9.96
CA SER A 18 -30.02 5.07 -10.76
C SER A 18 -30.15 5.44 -12.24
N SER A 19 -31.38 5.35 -12.81
CA SER A 19 -31.64 5.68 -14.23
C SER A 19 -31.47 7.16 -14.56
N ILE A 20 -31.51 8.02 -13.56
CA ILE A 20 -31.28 9.48 -13.70
C ILE A 20 -29.96 9.94 -13.09
N GLY A 21 -29.06 8.99 -12.75
CA GLY A 21 -27.73 9.29 -12.22
C GLY A 21 -27.69 9.86 -10.80
N LEU A 22 -28.79 9.79 -10.05
CA LEU A 22 -28.91 10.33 -8.69
C LEU A 22 -28.82 9.27 -7.59
N ALA A 23 -28.83 7.99 -7.93
CA ALA A 23 -28.51 6.93 -6.97
C ALA A 23 -27.03 6.60 -7.07
N PRO A 24 -26.34 6.34 -5.96
CA PRO A 24 -25.06 5.65 -6.03
C PRO A 24 -25.31 4.36 -6.81
N ALA A 25 -24.45 4.05 -7.78
CA ALA A 25 -24.47 2.76 -8.45
C ALA A 25 -24.58 1.72 -7.33
N VAL A 26 -25.62 0.88 -7.37
CA VAL A 26 -25.71 -0.26 -6.47
C VAL A 26 -24.49 -1.09 -6.84
N ALA A 27 -23.43 -0.94 -6.06
CA ALA A 27 -22.29 -1.81 -6.17
C ALA A 27 -22.88 -3.22 -6.03
N SER A 28 -22.85 -3.98 -7.11
CA SER A 28 -23.13 -5.41 -7.03
C SER A 28 -22.26 -5.88 -5.89
N THR A 29 -22.86 -6.43 -4.84
CA THR A 29 -22.09 -7.01 -3.73
C THR A 29 -21.03 -7.86 -4.39
N PRO A 30 -19.74 -7.57 -4.24
CA PRO A 30 -18.71 -8.35 -4.91
C PRO A 30 -18.97 -9.79 -4.52
N ARG A 31 -19.10 -10.70 -5.49
CA ARG A 31 -19.22 -12.11 -5.18
C ARG A 31 -18.02 -12.42 -4.30
N ARG A 32 -18.29 -12.71 -3.04
CA ARG A 32 -17.22 -13.10 -2.12
C ARG A 32 -16.53 -14.30 -2.76
N PHE A 33 -15.23 -14.20 -2.99
CA PHE A 33 -14.44 -15.33 -3.49
C PHE A 33 -14.71 -16.52 -2.59
N GLN A 34 -15.09 -17.63 -3.19
CA GLN A 34 -15.28 -18.89 -2.51
C GLN A 34 -14.13 -19.80 -2.95
N ALA A 35 -13.14 -19.95 -2.08
CA ALA A 35 -12.00 -20.79 -2.34
C ALA A 35 -12.47 -22.22 -2.68
N PRO A 36 -11.90 -22.85 -3.72
CA PRO A 36 -12.11 -24.27 -3.93
C PRO A 36 -11.64 -25.06 -2.70
N ALA A 37 -12.43 -26.01 -2.21
CA ALA A 37 -12.01 -26.86 -1.11
C ALA A 37 -11.11 -27.99 -1.61
N ALA A 38 -10.28 -28.51 -0.72
CA ALA A 38 -9.46 -29.69 -1.03
C ALA A 38 -10.34 -30.85 -1.50
N GLY A 39 -10.04 -31.36 -2.67
CA GLY A 39 -10.77 -32.47 -3.25
C GLY A 39 -12.03 -32.12 -4.06
N ASP A 40 -12.34 -30.84 -4.28
CA ASP A 40 -13.50 -30.44 -5.08
C ASP A 40 -13.51 -31.07 -6.49
N LEU A 41 -12.33 -31.29 -7.06
CA LEU A 41 -12.16 -31.96 -8.34
C LEU A 41 -11.92 -33.47 -8.24
N ILE A 42 -11.70 -34.04 -7.05
CA ILE A 42 -11.47 -35.48 -6.87
C ILE A 42 -12.76 -36.25 -7.20
N GLY A 43 -12.67 -37.10 -8.22
CA GLY A 43 -13.81 -37.87 -8.70
C GLY A 43 -14.75 -37.16 -9.65
N LYS A 44 -14.64 -35.85 -9.82
CA LYS A 44 -15.38 -35.05 -10.81
C LYS A 44 -14.60 -34.86 -12.10
N VAL A 45 -13.27 -34.85 -12.01
CA VAL A 45 -12.37 -34.68 -13.14
C VAL A 45 -11.42 -35.88 -13.23
N LYS A 46 -11.36 -36.51 -14.39
CA LYS A 46 -10.41 -37.60 -14.64
C LYS A 46 -9.01 -37.02 -14.86
N GLY A 47 -8.10 -37.30 -13.94
CA GLY A 47 -6.69 -36.95 -14.04
C GLY A 47 -6.17 -36.03 -12.93
N ASN A 48 -4.86 -36.03 -12.74
CA ASN A 48 -4.16 -35.10 -11.86
C ASN A 48 -3.73 -33.89 -12.68
N HIS A 49 -4.45 -32.78 -12.57
CA HIS A 49 -4.07 -31.56 -13.26
C HIS A 49 -2.87 -30.90 -12.59
N SER A 50 -1.89 -30.51 -13.39
CA SER A 50 -0.67 -29.85 -12.98
C SER A 50 -0.66 -28.38 -13.39
N VAL A 51 -0.21 -27.52 -12.48
CA VAL A 51 -0.08 -26.08 -12.73
C VAL A 51 1.32 -25.62 -12.31
N VAL A 52 2.05 -25.01 -13.26
CA VAL A 52 3.30 -24.33 -12.95
C VAL A 52 3.03 -22.84 -12.73
N ILE A 53 3.58 -22.28 -11.65
CA ILE A 53 3.37 -20.90 -11.24
C ILE A 53 4.71 -20.15 -11.31
N LEU A 54 4.77 -19.11 -12.12
CA LEU A 54 5.97 -18.33 -12.34
C LEU A 54 5.98 -17.11 -11.42
N GLY A 55 6.78 -17.19 -10.37
CA GLY A 55 6.94 -16.18 -9.32
C GLY A 55 6.32 -16.57 -7.98
N GLY A 56 7.12 -16.54 -6.92
CA GLY A 56 6.74 -16.78 -5.52
C GLY A 56 6.37 -15.51 -4.76
N GLY A 57 5.80 -14.52 -5.46
CA GLY A 57 5.22 -13.30 -4.86
C GLY A 57 3.80 -13.53 -4.30
N PRO A 58 3.14 -12.46 -3.79
CA PRO A 58 1.80 -12.56 -3.21
C PRO A 58 0.81 -13.32 -4.11
N SER A 59 0.72 -12.95 -5.37
CA SER A 59 -0.22 -13.55 -6.31
C SER A 59 0.10 -15.02 -6.59
N GLY A 60 1.39 -15.35 -6.79
CA GLY A 60 1.80 -16.73 -7.09
C GLY A 60 1.58 -17.68 -5.93
N LEU A 61 1.97 -17.28 -4.72
CA LEU A 61 1.77 -18.13 -3.53
C LEU A 61 0.29 -18.28 -3.17
N CYS A 62 -0.51 -17.22 -3.33
CA CYS A 62 -1.97 -17.32 -3.18
C CYS A 62 -2.56 -18.30 -4.20
N SER A 63 -2.17 -18.20 -5.48
CA SER A 63 -2.63 -19.13 -6.53
C SER A 63 -2.24 -20.58 -6.22
N ALA A 64 -1.00 -20.81 -5.78
CA ALA A 64 -0.52 -22.14 -5.41
C ALA A 64 -1.33 -22.73 -4.25
N TYR A 65 -1.54 -21.95 -3.20
CA TYR A 65 -2.27 -22.36 -2.01
C TYR A 65 -3.73 -22.75 -2.33
N GLU A 66 -4.43 -21.91 -3.08
CA GLU A 66 -5.83 -22.15 -3.44
C GLU A 66 -5.99 -23.35 -4.39
N LEU A 67 -5.11 -23.47 -5.39
CA LEU A 67 -5.13 -24.61 -6.30
C LEU A 67 -4.78 -25.92 -5.59
N GLN A 68 -3.84 -25.91 -4.65
CA GLN A 68 -3.48 -27.09 -3.89
C GLN A 68 -4.65 -27.58 -3.01
N LYS A 69 -5.39 -26.64 -2.39
CA LYS A 69 -6.63 -26.95 -1.67
C LYS A 69 -7.68 -27.63 -2.57
N ALA A 70 -7.73 -27.24 -3.84
CA ALA A 70 -8.62 -27.84 -4.85
C ALA A 70 -8.10 -29.18 -5.43
N GLY A 71 -6.93 -29.65 -5.01
CA GLY A 71 -6.37 -30.94 -5.41
C GLY A 71 -5.46 -30.91 -6.64
N TYR A 72 -5.05 -29.73 -7.11
CA TYR A 72 -4.07 -29.61 -8.19
C TYR A 72 -2.66 -29.93 -7.71
N LYS A 73 -1.85 -30.49 -8.62
CA LYS A 73 -0.41 -30.58 -8.43
C LYS A 73 0.22 -29.25 -8.84
N VAL A 74 0.78 -28.52 -7.88
CA VAL A 74 1.39 -27.22 -8.12
C VAL A 74 2.91 -27.27 -8.05
N THR A 75 3.57 -26.47 -8.87
CA THR A 75 5.01 -26.19 -8.77
C THR A 75 5.22 -24.68 -8.92
N VAL A 76 5.82 -24.04 -7.93
CA VAL A 76 6.15 -22.62 -7.97
C VAL A 76 7.63 -22.44 -8.32
N LEU A 77 7.93 -21.62 -9.32
CA LEU A 77 9.29 -21.26 -9.71
C LEU A 77 9.57 -19.82 -9.23
N GLU A 78 10.41 -19.66 -8.23
CA GLU A 78 10.80 -18.36 -7.68
C GLU A 78 12.29 -18.10 -7.94
N ALA A 79 12.57 -16.96 -8.59
CA ALA A 79 13.95 -16.61 -8.97
C ALA A 79 14.86 -16.24 -7.80
N ARG A 80 14.30 -15.79 -6.67
CA ARG A 80 15.02 -15.48 -5.43
C ARG A 80 15.08 -16.70 -4.50
N ASN A 81 15.95 -16.62 -3.50
CA ASN A 81 16.04 -17.62 -2.44
C ASN A 81 15.09 -17.33 -1.27
N ARG A 82 13.97 -16.66 -1.51
CA ARG A 82 12.96 -16.30 -0.51
C ARG A 82 11.56 -16.12 -1.14
N PRO A 83 10.50 -16.39 -0.39
CA PRO A 83 9.13 -16.08 -0.83
C PRO A 83 8.83 -14.57 -0.73
N GLY A 84 7.67 -14.16 -1.25
CA GLY A 84 7.09 -12.84 -1.05
C GLY A 84 7.40 -11.79 -2.12
N GLY A 85 8.33 -12.06 -3.05
CA GLY A 85 8.63 -11.15 -4.15
C GLY A 85 8.96 -9.72 -3.68
N ARG A 86 8.09 -8.75 -4.01
CA ARG A 86 8.22 -7.33 -3.59
C ARG A 86 7.79 -7.06 -2.14
N VAL A 87 7.31 -8.03 -1.41
CA VAL A 87 7.10 -7.94 0.04
C VAL A 87 8.34 -8.48 0.73
N TRP A 88 9.12 -7.57 1.29
CA TRP A 88 10.43 -7.91 1.86
C TRP A 88 10.71 -7.06 3.09
N SER A 89 11.00 -7.72 4.20
CA SER A 89 11.40 -7.09 5.46
C SER A 89 12.91 -7.20 5.61
N ILE A 90 13.58 -6.07 5.68
CA ILE A 90 15.03 -5.96 5.81
C ILE A 90 15.41 -6.07 7.27
N ARG A 91 16.26 -7.03 7.60
CA ARG A 91 16.73 -7.30 8.96
C ARG A 91 18.21 -7.70 8.95
N ASN A 92 18.80 -7.90 10.11
CA ASN A 92 20.20 -8.32 10.23
C ASN A 92 20.54 -9.49 9.29
N GLY A 93 21.67 -9.40 8.61
CA GLY A 93 22.13 -10.41 7.65
C GLY A 93 21.44 -10.36 6.28
N THR A 94 20.46 -9.46 6.06
CA THR A 94 19.90 -9.26 4.71
C THR A 94 20.99 -8.70 3.80
N GLU A 95 21.21 -9.37 2.66
CA GLU A 95 22.15 -8.93 1.63
C GLU A 95 21.40 -8.70 0.30
N GLU A 96 21.75 -7.64 -0.40
CA GLU A 96 21.30 -7.36 -1.76
C GLU A 96 22.43 -6.77 -2.61
N THR A 97 22.58 -7.31 -3.80
CA THR A 97 23.37 -6.69 -4.88
C THR A 97 22.41 -6.15 -5.90
N ASP A 98 22.39 -4.84 -6.08
CA ASP A 98 21.48 -4.19 -7.02
C ASP A 98 21.97 -4.29 -8.47
N LEU A 99 21.13 -3.87 -9.43
CA LEU A 99 21.43 -3.93 -10.87
C LEU A 99 22.63 -3.07 -11.29
N ASN A 100 23.11 -2.16 -10.45
CA ASN A 100 24.33 -1.39 -10.70
C ASN A 100 25.58 -2.05 -10.07
N GLY A 101 25.41 -3.22 -9.43
CA GLY A 101 26.49 -3.98 -8.81
C GLY A 101 26.87 -3.50 -7.40
N GLU A 102 26.09 -2.61 -6.79
CA GLU A 102 26.29 -2.20 -5.40
C GLU A 102 25.72 -3.25 -4.45
N THR A 103 26.57 -3.82 -3.60
CA THR A 103 26.17 -4.77 -2.56
C THR A 103 26.04 -4.09 -1.21
N GLN A 104 24.94 -4.33 -0.51
CA GLN A 104 24.69 -3.92 0.86
C GLN A 104 24.41 -5.14 1.73
N THR A 105 24.93 -5.12 2.96
CA THR A 105 24.56 -6.08 4.01
C THR A 105 23.97 -5.32 5.18
N CYS A 106 22.77 -5.69 5.57
CA CYS A 106 22.07 -5.07 6.71
C CYS A 106 22.68 -5.53 8.04
N THR A 107 23.01 -4.57 8.90
CA THR A 107 23.61 -4.81 10.22
C THR A 107 22.75 -4.29 11.37
N PHE A 108 21.42 -4.26 11.19
CA PHE A 108 20.50 -3.90 12.27
C PHE A 108 20.64 -4.84 13.46
N SER A 109 20.39 -4.31 14.64
CA SER A 109 20.36 -5.12 15.86
C SER A 109 19.28 -6.20 15.76
N GLU A 110 19.49 -7.30 16.48
CA GLU A 110 18.55 -8.42 16.47
C GLU A 110 17.11 -7.98 16.84
N GLY A 111 16.13 -8.52 16.13
CA GLY A 111 14.72 -8.17 16.28
C GLY A 111 14.28 -6.90 15.54
N HIS A 112 15.21 -6.03 15.15
CA HIS A 112 14.90 -4.80 14.43
C HIS A 112 14.84 -5.01 12.91
N PHE A 113 13.89 -4.34 12.27
CA PHE A 113 13.67 -4.44 10.82
C PHE A 113 12.93 -3.23 10.29
N TYR A 114 12.89 -3.09 8.96
CA TYR A 114 11.86 -2.30 8.29
C TYR A 114 11.35 -3.03 7.04
N ASN A 115 10.14 -2.70 6.62
CA ASN A 115 9.54 -3.26 5.42
C ASN A 115 9.92 -2.42 4.18
N LEU A 116 10.78 -2.96 3.31
CA LEU A 116 11.16 -2.31 2.05
C LEU A 116 9.96 -2.23 1.08
N GLY A 117 9.13 -3.27 1.04
CA GLY A 117 7.89 -3.32 0.26
C GLY A 117 6.66 -2.83 1.03
N ALA A 118 5.60 -3.62 0.99
CA ALA A 118 4.37 -3.37 1.75
C ALA A 118 4.68 -3.21 3.24
N THR A 119 4.02 -2.24 3.90
CA THR A 119 4.32 -1.89 5.30
C THR A 119 3.09 -2.05 6.20
N ARG A 120 1.89 -1.91 5.66
CA ARG A 120 0.63 -1.89 6.39
C ARG A 120 -0.48 -2.56 5.62
N ILE A 121 -1.51 -3.01 6.32
CA ILE A 121 -2.67 -3.71 5.79
C ILE A 121 -3.93 -2.97 6.23
N PRO A 122 -4.75 -2.44 5.32
CA PRO A 122 -6.08 -1.92 5.62
C PRO A 122 -6.98 -3.03 6.19
N GLN A 123 -7.85 -2.65 7.13
CA GLN A 123 -8.70 -3.62 7.84
C GLN A 123 -9.72 -4.32 6.93
N ASN A 124 -10.09 -3.71 5.83
CA ASN A 124 -11.04 -4.22 4.83
C ASN A 124 -10.40 -5.12 3.76
N HIS A 125 -9.08 -5.32 3.80
CA HIS A 125 -8.38 -6.13 2.80
C HIS A 125 -8.41 -7.64 3.16
N ASN A 126 -8.58 -8.49 2.15
CA ASN A 126 -8.52 -9.96 2.28
C ASN A 126 -7.15 -10.47 2.76
N THR A 127 -6.14 -9.62 2.74
CA THR A 127 -4.84 -9.91 3.36
C THR A 127 -5.00 -10.27 4.84
N ILE A 128 -5.94 -9.64 5.56
CA ILE A 128 -6.27 -9.97 6.94
C ILE A 128 -6.86 -11.38 7.05
N ASP A 129 -7.69 -11.78 6.09
CA ASP A 129 -8.32 -13.10 6.10
C ASP A 129 -7.26 -14.19 5.92
N TYR A 130 -6.30 -14.01 4.99
CA TYR A 130 -5.17 -14.94 4.85
C TYR A 130 -4.26 -14.95 6.08
N CYS A 131 -4.02 -13.80 6.72
CA CYS A 131 -3.28 -13.78 7.99
C CYS A 131 -3.97 -14.66 9.05
N ARG A 132 -5.30 -14.57 9.16
CA ARG A 132 -6.09 -15.38 10.09
C ARG A 132 -6.04 -16.87 9.73
N GLU A 133 -6.22 -17.21 8.46
CA GLU A 133 -6.23 -18.59 7.96
C GLU A 133 -4.87 -19.27 8.17
N LEU A 134 -3.78 -18.54 7.94
CA LEU A 134 -2.40 -19.05 8.05
C LEU A 134 -1.78 -18.87 9.44
N GLY A 135 -2.52 -18.33 10.41
CA GLY A 135 -2.02 -18.11 11.76
C GLY A 135 -0.90 -17.07 11.86
N VAL A 136 -0.93 -16.03 11.03
CA VAL A 136 0.01 -14.91 11.10
C VAL A 136 -0.42 -13.96 12.22
N GLU A 137 0.44 -13.75 13.20
CA GLU A 137 0.18 -12.80 14.28
C GLU A 137 0.24 -11.37 13.76
N LEU A 138 -0.78 -10.57 14.10
CA LEU A 138 -0.91 -9.17 13.69
C LEU A 138 -0.80 -8.24 14.88
N GLN A 139 -0.24 -7.07 14.63
CA GLN A 139 -0.21 -5.93 15.54
C GLN A 139 -0.73 -4.67 14.86
N MET A 140 -1.05 -3.66 15.66
CA MET A 140 -1.48 -2.37 15.13
C MET A 140 -0.33 -1.62 14.46
N PHE A 141 -0.66 -0.99 13.34
CA PHE A 141 0.20 -0.04 12.65
C PHE A 141 -0.43 1.35 12.74
N GLY A 142 0.20 2.25 13.49
CA GLY A 142 -0.20 3.64 13.55
C GLY A 142 0.15 4.34 12.25
N ASN A 143 -0.84 4.56 11.39
CA ASN A 143 -0.62 5.21 10.09
C ASN A 143 -0.43 6.73 10.25
N GLN A 144 -1.06 7.31 11.26
CA GLN A 144 -0.98 8.73 11.61
C GLN A 144 -0.64 8.90 13.09
N ASN A 145 0.02 10.00 13.43
CA ASN A 145 0.32 10.38 14.79
C ASN A 145 0.21 11.90 14.95
N ALA A 146 -0.42 12.35 16.02
CA ALA A 146 -0.71 13.75 16.27
C ALA A 146 0.56 14.63 16.40
N ASN A 147 1.67 14.04 16.82
CA ASN A 147 2.93 14.73 17.07
C ASN A 147 3.94 14.62 15.91
N THR A 148 3.63 13.87 14.83
CA THR A 148 4.44 13.91 13.62
C THR A 148 4.34 15.26 12.93
N PHE A 149 5.25 15.54 12.00
CA PHE A 149 5.32 16.86 11.38
C PHE A 149 4.80 16.86 9.94
N VAL A 150 4.20 17.99 9.58
CA VAL A 150 4.03 18.44 8.21
C VAL A 150 5.06 19.55 7.97
N ASN A 151 5.92 19.38 6.97
CA ASN A 151 6.97 20.36 6.64
C ASN A 151 7.06 20.46 5.11
N TYR A 152 6.64 21.57 4.56
CA TYR A 152 6.73 21.86 3.13
C TYR A 152 7.83 22.91 2.86
N SER A 153 8.59 22.69 1.80
CA SER A 153 9.67 23.57 1.38
C SER A 153 9.16 24.75 0.55
N GLY A 154 10.00 25.77 0.39
CA GLY A 154 9.75 26.90 -0.52
C GLY A 154 9.49 28.23 0.18
N ASN A 155 8.72 29.11 -0.50
CA ASN A 155 8.52 30.49 -0.08
C ASN A 155 7.07 30.83 0.29
N LYS A 156 6.20 29.82 0.41
CA LYS A 156 4.82 30.03 0.86
C LYS A 156 4.79 30.32 2.36
N PRO A 157 3.72 30.93 2.87
CA PRO A 157 3.52 31.00 4.32
C PRO A 157 3.66 29.63 4.97
N LEU A 158 4.25 29.56 6.16
CA LEU A 158 4.52 28.35 6.92
C LEU A 158 5.51 27.37 6.26
N ALA A 159 6.12 27.70 5.11
CA ALA A 159 7.15 26.88 4.50
C ALA A 159 8.39 26.79 5.40
N ASN A 160 9.10 25.65 5.30
CA ASN A 160 10.30 25.33 6.07
C ASN A 160 10.11 25.30 7.60
N GLN A 161 8.85 25.23 8.05
CA GLN A 161 8.50 25.05 9.47
C GLN A 161 8.00 23.63 9.70
N SER A 162 8.44 23.01 10.79
CA SER A 162 7.94 21.72 11.26
C SER A 162 6.71 21.93 12.12
N ILE A 163 5.55 21.74 11.50
CA ILE A 163 4.24 21.94 12.14
C ILE A 163 3.71 20.59 12.57
N THR A 164 3.38 20.43 13.85
CA THR A 164 2.79 19.18 14.32
C THR A 164 1.47 18.89 13.58
N TYR A 165 1.23 17.62 13.30
CA TYR A 165 0.02 17.17 12.61
C TYR A 165 -1.25 17.65 13.32
N ARG A 166 -1.26 17.63 14.69
CA ARG A 166 -2.37 18.15 15.49
C ARG A 166 -2.61 19.63 15.28
N ALA A 167 -1.55 20.45 15.27
CA ALA A 167 -1.68 21.89 15.09
C ALA A 167 -2.17 22.23 13.68
N ALA A 168 -1.59 21.60 12.65
CA ALA A 168 -2.04 21.76 11.28
C ALA A 168 -3.52 21.37 11.11
N LYS A 169 -3.95 20.28 11.74
CA LYS A 169 -5.35 19.79 11.69
C LYS A 169 -6.31 20.72 12.41
N ALA A 170 -5.96 21.13 13.63
CA ALA A 170 -6.79 22.03 14.43
C ALA A 170 -7.03 23.36 13.71
N ASP A 171 -5.97 24.02 13.22
CA ASP A 171 -6.09 25.30 12.52
C ASP A 171 -6.87 25.17 11.20
N THR A 172 -6.62 24.09 10.44
CA THR A 172 -7.35 23.86 9.17
C THR A 172 -8.84 23.70 9.43
N TYR A 173 -9.23 22.86 10.38
CA TYR A 173 -10.63 22.60 10.69
C TYR A 173 -11.29 23.81 11.37
N GLY A 174 -10.57 24.50 12.26
CA GLY A 174 -11.04 25.70 12.92
C GLY A 174 -11.37 26.80 11.91
N TYR A 175 -10.45 27.15 11.03
CA TYR A 175 -10.71 28.18 10.03
C TYR A 175 -11.71 27.78 8.95
N MET A 176 -11.77 26.52 8.53
CA MET A 176 -12.83 26.05 7.63
C MET A 176 -14.19 26.18 8.27
N SER A 177 -14.32 25.82 9.55
CA SER A 177 -15.57 25.97 10.30
C SER A 177 -15.95 27.44 10.45
N GLU A 178 -15.03 28.32 10.79
CA GLU A 178 -15.28 29.77 10.86
C GLU A 178 -15.77 30.34 9.53
N LEU A 179 -15.12 29.97 8.41
CA LEU A 179 -15.51 30.47 7.09
C LEU A 179 -16.90 29.98 6.70
N LEU A 180 -17.22 28.71 6.98
CA LEU A 180 -18.55 28.15 6.69
C LEU A 180 -19.62 28.73 7.62
N GLN A 181 -19.31 28.97 8.91
CA GLN A 181 -20.18 29.66 9.86
C GLN A 181 -20.52 31.08 9.36
N LYS A 182 -19.51 31.84 8.89
CA LYS A 182 -19.73 33.17 8.31
C LYS A 182 -20.59 33.12 7.07
N ALA A 183 -20.36 32.17 6.16
CA ALA A 183 -21.19 31.98 4.97
C ALA A 183 -22.65 31.66 5.32
N THR A 184 -22.89 30.82 6.33
CA THR A 184 -24.22 30.49 6.85
C THR A 184 -24.90 31.73 7.40
N ASN A 185 -24.22 32.52 8.22
CA ASN A 185 -24.76 33.72 8.85
C ASN A 185 -25.05 34.85 7.82
N GLN A 186 -24.33 34.89 6.72
CA GLN A 186 -24.53 35.85 5.64
C GLN A 186 -25.60 35.42 4.63
N GLY A 187 -26.32 34.32 4.87
CA GLY A 187 -27.36 33.80 3.99
C GLY A 187 -26.88 33.13 2.72
N ALA A 188 -25.58 32.88 2.55
CA ALA A 188 -25.04 32.24 1.35
C ALA A 188 -25.57 30.81 1.10
N LEU A 189 -26.10 30.16 2.13
CA LEU A 189 -26.66 28.81 2.07
C LEU A 189 -28.20 28.75 2.08
N ASP A 190 -28.89 29.90 2.03
CA ASP A 190 -30.35 29.97 2.18
C ASP A 190 -31.13 29.24 1.07
N GLN A 191 -30.53 29.06 -0.10
CA GLN A 191 -31.13 28.33 -1.21
C GLN A 191 -31.04 26.81 -1.08
N VAL A 192 -30.14 26.30 -0.24
CA VAL A 192 -29.83 24.85 -0.13
C VAL A 192 -30.18 24.26 1.24
N LEU A 193 -30.24 25.08 2.28
CA LEU A 193 -30.47 24.65 3.66
C LEU A 193 -31.72 25.32 4.25
N SER A 194 -32.53 24.54 4.97
CA SER A 194 -33.62 25.08 5.80
C SER A 194 -33.08 25.88 6.99
N LYS A 195 -33.95 26.56 7.71
CA LYS A 195 -33.55 27.25 8.94
C LYS A 195 -33.02 26.26 9.98
N GLU A 196 -33.70 25.15 10.14
CA GLU A 196 -33.36 24.08 11.08
C GLU A 196 -32.00 23.43 10.70
N ASP A 197 -31.76 23.21 9.40
CA ASP A 197 -30.45 22.69 8.93
C ASP A 197 -29.33 23.68 9.22
N LYS A 198 -29.55 24.98 9.06
CA LYS A 198 -28.54 26.01 9.36
C LYS A 198 -28.22 26.10 10.87
N GLU A 199 -29.24 25.96 11.72
CA GLU A 199 -29.04 25.92 13.17
C GLU A 199 -28.23 24.67 13.58
N ALA A 200 -28.55 23.50 13.04
CA ALA A 200 -27.81 22.26 13.26
C ALA A 200 -26.37 22.36 12.73
N LEU A 201 -26.18 22.92 11.52
CA LEU A 201 -24.85 23.15 10.96
C LEU A 201 -24.03 24.10 11.82
N SER A 202 -24.61 25.18 12.32
CA SER A 202 -23.94 26.14 13.18
C SER A 202 -23.45 25.49 14.48
N SER A 203 -24.30 24.67 15.13
CA SER A 203 -23.90 23.91 16.31
C SER A 203 -22.75 22.94 16.01
N PHE A 204 -22.86 22.18 14.92
CA PHE A 204 -21.81 21.26 14.47
C PHE A 204 -20.48 21.99 14.23
N LEU A 205 -20.50 23.13 13.53
CA LEU A 205 -19.30 23.90 13.21
C LEU A 205 -18.63 24.48 14.46
N THR A 206 -19.43 24.89 15.45
CA THR A 206 -18.91 25.36 16.74
C THR A 206 -18.11 24.26 17.42
N ASP A 207 -18.68 23.06 17.54
CA ASP A 207 -18.02 21.93 18.18
C ASP A 207 -16.84 21.39 17.36
N PHE A 208 -17.05 21.23 16.06
CA PHE A 208 -16.04 20.66 15.16
C PHE A 208 -14.82 21.58 15.01
N GLY A 209 -15.04 22.88 14.84
CA GLY A 209 -14.00 23.88 14.67
C GLY A 209 -13.44 24.42 15.98
N ASP A 210 -14.02 24.06 17.14
CA ASP A 210 -13.70 24.66 18.44
C ASP A 210 -13.79 26.19 18.38
N LEU A 211 -14.96 26.67 17.88
CA LEU A 211 -15.18 28.09 17.67
C LEU A 211 -15.60 28.76 19.00
N SER A 212 -15.16 29.99 19.16
CA SER A 212 -15.63 30.87 20.22
C SER A 212 -17.14 31.22 20.07
N SER A 213 -17.74 31.77 21.10
CA SER A 213 -19.17 32.11 21.15
C SER A 213 -19.62 33.09 20.04
N ASP A 214 -18.67 33.84 19.45
CA ASP A 214 -18.91 34.74 18.32
C ASP A 214 -18.65 34.08 16.96
N GLY A 215 -18.42 32.76 16.93
CA GLY A 215 -18.25 31.96 15.72
C GLY A 215 -16.88 32.11 15.06
N ARG A 216 -15.85 32.56 15.78
CA ARG A 216 -14.48 32.68 15.28
C ARG A 216 -13.59 31.59 15.82
N TYR A 217 -12.62 31.17 15.04
CA TYR A 217 -11.50 30.35 15.52
C TYR A 217 -10.41 31.25 16.09
N VAL A 218 -10.15 31.14 17.35
CA VAL A 218 -9.16 31.94 18.10
C VAL A 218 -8.02 31.09 18.66
N GLY A 219 -7.92 29.85 18.25
CA GLY A 219 -7.01 28.83 18.76
C GLY A 219 -7.77 27.71 19.45
N SER A 220 -7.06 26.68 19.86
CA SER A 220 -7.63 25.49 20.47
C SER A 220 -6.56 24.70 21.23
N SER A 221 -6.89 24.16 22.38
CA SER A 221 -6.03 23.21 23.11
C SER A 221 -5.71 21.95 22.28
N ARG A 222 -6.50 21.65 21.24
CA ARG A 222 -6.24 20.57 20.28
C ARG A 222 -4.92 20.72 19.53
N ARG A 223 -4.38 21.96 19.45
CA ARG A 223 -3.05 22.25 18.87
C ARG A 223 -1.90 21.73 19.74
N GLY A 224 -2.14 21.53 21.04
CA GLY A 224 -1.16 21.18 22.05
C GLY A 224 -0.72 22.39 22.85
N HIS A 225 0.24 22.17 23.72
CA HIS A 225 0.73 23.16 24.68
C HIS A 225 2.24 23.37 24.50
N SER A 226 2.70 24.61 24.67
CA SER A 226 4.12 24.94 24.77
C SER A 226 4.66 24.67 26.17
N ALA A 227 3.79 24.72 27.17
CA ALA A 227 4.01 24.20 28.53
C ALA A 227 2.82 23.32 28.88
N GLU A 228 3.08 22.05 29.14
CA GLU A 228 2.01 21.06 29.41
C GLU A 228 1.23 21.42 30.66
N PRO A 229 -0.10 21.23 30.69
CA PRO A 229 -0.91 21.41 31.88
C PRO A 229 -0.53 20.36 32.94
N GLY A 230 -0.56 20.77 34.19
CA GLY A 230 -0.21 19.95 35.35
C GLY A 230 -1.33 19.88 36.37
N ALA A 231 -0.96 19.57 37.59
CA ALA A 231 -1.91 19.50 38.69
C ALA A 231 -2.20 20.90 39.31
N GLY A 232 -3.34 21.02 39.98
CA GLY A 232 -3.74 22.24 40.69
C GLY A 232 -4.06 23.40 39.76
N LEU A 233 -3.37 24.50 39.90
CA LEU A 233 -3.54 25.71 39.10
C LEU A 233 -2.58 25.78 37.89
N ASN A 234 -1.87 24.71 37.58
CA ASN A 234 -1.00 24.66 36.42
C ASN A 234 -1.83 24.31 35.16
N PHE A 235 -2.41 25.31 34.54
CA PHE A 235 -3.24 25.14 33.32
C PHE A 235 -2.43 24.93 32.04
N GLY A 236 -1.10 25.00 32.10
CA GLY A 236 -0.23 24.98 30.97
C GLY A 236 -0.32 26.26 30.11
N THR A 237 0.30 26.20 28.93
CA THR A 237 0.27 27.32 27.95
C THR A 237 -0.05 26.73 26.58
N GLU A 238 -1.20 27.08 26.03
CA GLU A 238 -1.58 26.65 24.68
C GLU A 238 -0.68 27.29 23.62
N ILE A 239 -0.53 26.59 22.50
CA ILE A 239 0.20 27.11 21.34
C ILE A 239 -0.74 28.00 20.53
N GLU A 240 -0.34 29.25 20.28
CA GLU A 240 -1.11 30.21 19.48
C GLU A 240 -1.37 29.72 18.05
N PRO A 241 -2.57 29.96 17.47
CA PRO A 241 -2.90 29.53 16.11
C PRO A 241 -2.09 30.31 15.07
N PHE A 242 -1.86 29.68 13.93
CA PHE A 242 -1.35 30.39 12.74
C PHE A 242 -2.45 31.31 12.16
N GLY A 243 -2.05 32.29 11.38
CA GLY A 243 -3.01 33.15 10.69
C GLY A 243 -3.86 32.36 9.67
N MET A 244 -5.16 32.67 9.54
CA MET A 244 -6.06 32.01 8.59
C MET A 244 -5.49 31.99 7.16
N SER A 245 -4.99 33.17 6.70
CA SER A 245 -4.39 33.32 5.37
C SER A 245 -3.16 32.42 5.19
N ASP A 246 -2.34 32.29 6.23
CA ASP A 246 -1.13 31.48 6.20
C ASP A 246 -1.45 29.97 6.11
N VAL A 247 -2.48 29.52 6.85
CA VAL A 247 -2.96 28.12 6.80
C VAL A 247 -3.48 27.78 5.39
N ILE A 248 -4.30 28.67 4.81
CA ILE A 248 -4.88 28.45 3.47
C ILE A 248 -3.80 28.46 2.40
N GLN A 249 -2.94 29.49 2.37
CA GLN A 249 -1.91 29.64 1.34
C GLN A 249 -0.75 28.65 1.51
N GLY A 250 -0.39 28.32 2.75
CA GLY A 250 0.60 27.30 3.09
C GLY A 250 0.21 25.89 2.66
N GLY A 251 -1.11 25.62 2.57
CA GLY A 251 -1.64 24.34 2.08
C GLY A 251 -1.37 23.15 3.01
N ILE A 252 -1.12 23.41 4.29
CA ILE A 252 -0.81 22.36 5.30
C ILE A 252 -1.93 21.33 5.45
N GLY A 253 -3.19 21.72 5.18
CA GLY A 253 -4.35 20.84 5.23
C GLY A 253 -4.35 19.72 4.16
N ARG A 254 -3.49 19.77 3.14
CA ARG A 254 -3.38 18.72 2.11
C ARG A 254 -2.97 17.37 2.70
N ALA A 255 -2.20 17.38 3.79
CA ALA A 255 -1.77 16.16 4.47
C ALA A 255 -2.95 15.29 4.95
N PHE A 256 -4.11 15.90 5.24
CA PHE A 256 -5.29 15.19 5.77
C PHE A 256 -6.11 14.49 4.70
N SER A 257 -6.00 14.88 3.43
CA SER A 257 -6.73 14.23 2.32
C SER A 257 -6.42 12.75 2.21
N PHE A 258 -5.23 12.35 2.63
CA PHE A 258 -4.81 10.96 2.62
C PHE A 258 -5.64 10.07 3.57
N GLU A 259 -6.11 10.62 4.69
CA GLU A 259 -6.93 9.89 5.68
C GLU A 259 -8.30 9.45 5.14
N PHE A 260 -8.81 10.15 4.13
CA PHE A 260 -10.13 9.88 3.55
C PHE A 260 -10.09 8.81 2.46
N GLY A 261 -8.90 8.36 2.05
CA GLY A 261 -8.78 7.27 1.08
C GLY A 261 -9.37 5.97 1.65
N TYR A 262 -10.13 5.24 0.84
CA TYR A 262 -10.78 3.98 1.24
C TYR A 262 -9.79 2.97 1.86
N ASP A 263 -8.60 2.90 1.29
CA ASP A 263 -7.51 2.01 1.74
C ASP A 263 -6.61 2.67 2.80
N GLN A 264 -7.03 3.81 3.37
CA GLN A 264 -6.29 4.51 4.40
C GLN A 264 -7.11 4.59 5.68
N ALA A 265 -6.44 4.44 6.79
CA ALA A 265 -7.03 4.58 8.11
C ALA A 265 -5.97 5.05 9.10
N MET A 266 -6.38 5.68 10.18
CA MET A 266 -5.45 6.10 11.24
C MET A 266 -4.77 4.88 11.86
N THR A 267 -5.51 3.79 12.04
CA THR A 267 -5.01 2.51 12.53
C THR A 267 -5.18 1.44 11.46
N MET A 268 -4.09 0.80 11.10
CA MET A 268 -4.02 -0.32 10.17
C MET A 268 -3.39 -1.53 10.88
N MET A 269 -3.15 -2.60 10.16
CA MET A 269 -2.53 -3.80 10.71
C MET A 269 -1.19 -4.09 10.03
N THR A 270 -0.34 -4.82 10.73
CA THR A 270 0.93 -5.33 10.20
C THR A 270 1.30 -6.62 10.94
N PRO A 271 1.96 -7.58 10.28
CA PRO A 271 2.47 -8.77 10.97
C PRO A 271 3.56 -8.45 12.00
N VAL A 272 3.53 -9.16 13.10
CA VAL A 272 4.63 -9.16 14.06
C VAL A 272 5.88 -9.74 13.40
N GLY A 273 7.01 -9.03 13.49
CA GLY A 273 8.30 -9.45 12.93
C GLY A 273 8.47 -9.20 11.42
N GLY A 274 7.55 -8.47 10.78
CA GLY A 274 7.69 -8.01 9.40
C GLY A 274 6.65 -8.57 8.42
N MET A 275 6.41 -7.82 7.36
CA MET A 275 5.34 -8.10 6.39
C MET A 275 5.56 -9.44 5.64
N ASP A 276 6.80 -9.84 5.45
CA ASP A 276 7.16 -11.07 4.75
C ASP A 276 6.79 -12.36 5.52
N ARG A 277 6.43 -12.24 6.82
CA ARG A 277 5.94 -13.37 7.63
C ARG A 277 4.72 -14.05 7.02
N ILE A 278 3.87 -13.30 6.32
CA ILE A 278 2.73 -13.85 5.58
C ILE A 278 3.20 -14.90 4.56
N TYR A 279 4.27 -14.60 3.82
CA TYR A 279 4.73 -15.45 2.71
C TYR A 279 5.53 -16.65 3.17
N TYR A 280 6.20 -16.56 4.30
CA TYR A 280 6.77 -17.74 4.94
C TYR A 280 5.66 -18.69 5.42
N LYS A 281 4.52 -18.16 5.90
CA LYS A 281 3.36 -18.98 6.25
C LYS A 281 2.67 -19.61 5.05
N PHE A 282 2.60 -18.90 3.92
CA PHE A 282 2.18 -19.52 2.65
C PHE A 282 3.14 -20.64 2.23
N GLN A 283 4.45 -20.43 2.31
CA GLN A 283 5.46 -21.44 2.02
C GLN A 283 5.26 -22.69 2.89
N ASP A 284 5.07 -22.52 4.19
CA ASP A 284 4.82 -23.62 5.13
C ASP A 284 3.56 -24.40 4.72
N ALA A 285 2.48 -23.70 4.37
CA ALA A 285 1.19 -24.32 4.01
C ALA A 285 1.23 -25.03 2.65
N ILE A 286 1.94 -24.48 1.67
CA ILE A 286 2.12 -25.08 0.33
C ILE A 286 3.09 -26.27 0.39
N GLY A 287 4.06 -26.22 1.30
CA GLY A 287 5.17 -27.18 1.41
C GLY A 287 6.34 -26.77 0.54
N THR A 288 7.53 -26.74 1.15
CA THR A 288 8.78 -26.27 0.51
C THR A 288 9.12 -27.06 -0.76
N ASP A 289 8.79 -28.35 -0.82
CA ASP A 289 9.05 -29.22 -1.97
C ASP A 289 8.27 -28.80 -3.23
N ASN A 290 7.21 -28.00 -3.08
CA ASN A 290 6.43 -27.48 -4.20
C ASN A 290 6.90 -26.08 -4.67
N ILE A 291 7.98 -25.56 -4.09
CA ILE A 291 8.56 -24.26 -4.44
C ILE A 291 10.03 -24.43 -4.79
N GLU A 292 10.41 -24.21 -6.05
CA GLU A 292 11.81 -24.22 -6.47
C GLU A 292 12.36 -22.79 -6.40
N PHE A 293 13.18 -22.53 -5.38
CA PHE A 293 13.89 -21.26 -5.21
C PHE A 293 15.13 -21.18 -6.10
N GLY A 294 15.57 -19.96 -6.45
CA GLY A 294 16.68 -19.74 -7.35
C GLY A 294 16.34 -20.07 -8.82
N ALA A 295 15.07 -20.32 -9.13
CA ALA A 295 14.57 -20.69 -10.45
C ALA A 295 14.36 -19.46 -11.34
N ASP A 296 15.39 -19.06 -12.08
CA ASP A 296 15.36 -17.94 -13.02
C ASP A 296 14.68 -18.37 -14.32
N VAL A 297 13.40 -18.03 -14.48
CA VAL A 297 12.60 -18.40 -15.67
C VAL A 297 13.13 -17.67 -16.89
N SER A 298 13.47 -18.42 -17.93
CA SER A 298 14.01 -17.93 -19.20
C SER A 298 13.06 -18.09 -20.38
N GLY A 299 12.04 -18.95 -20.26
CA GLY A 299 11.07 -19.19 -21.34
C GLY A 299 9.72 -19.70 -20.83
N MET A 300 8.66 -19.43 -21.62
CA MET A 300 7.29 -19.91 -21.37
C MET A 300 6.54 -20.02 -22.68
N LYS A 301 6.07 -21.23 -23.03
CA LYS A 301 5.40 -21.50 -24.31
C LYS A 301 4.22 -22.42 -24.18
N ASN A 302 3.10 -22.08 -24.83
CA ASN A 302 2.04 -23.06 -25.10
C ASN A 302 2.55 -24.12 -26.07
N VAL A 303 2.29 -25.38 -25.74
CA VAL A 303 2.60 -26.58 -26.57
C VAL A 303 1.35 -27.47 -26.59
N PRO A 304 1.23 -28.43 -27.54
CA PRO A 304 0.04 -29.29 -27.60
C PRO A 304 -0.28 -30.01 -26.29
N GLU A 305 0.74 -30.40 -25.55
CA GLU A 305 0.61 -31.17 -24.31
C GLU A 305 0.30 -30.27 -23.08
N GLY A 306 0.48 -28.93 -23.17
CA GLY A 306 0.31 -28.02 -22.04
C GLY A 306 1.10 -26.72 -22.21
N VAL A 307 1.80 -26.34 -21.12
CA VAL A 307 2.73 -25.21 -21.10
C VAL A 307 4.10 -25.70 -20.70
N THR A 308 5.11 -25.43 -21.53
CA THR A 308 6.52 -25.69 -21.20
C THR A 308 7.17 -24.42 -20.68
N VAL A 309 7.82 -24.52 -19.51
CA VAL A 309 8.58 -23.44 -18.89
C VAL A 309 10.03 -23.84 -18.76
N ASP A 310 10.90 -23.02 -19.38
CA ASP A 310 12.36 -23.16 -19.30
C ASP A 310 12.90 -22.23 -18.20
N TYR A 311 13.83 -22.72 -17.39
CA TYR A 311 14.41 -21.95 -16.28
C TYR A 311 15.82 -22.42 -15.95
N VAL A 312 16.55 -21.63 -15.17
CA VAL A 312 17.92 -21.92 -14.75
C VAL A 312 17.97 -21.93 -13.21
N VAL A 313 18.57 -22.98 -12.64
CA VAL A 313 18.88 -23.10 -11.22
C VAL A 313 20.35 -23.42 -11.06
N GLU A 314 21.09 -22.61 -10.28
CA GLU A 314 22.54 -22.79 -10.07
C GLU A 314 23.33 -22.94 -11.39
N GLY A 315 22.96 -22.16 -12.41
CA GLY A 315 23.60 -22.21 -13.74
C GLY A 315 23.21 -23.41 -14.60
N LYS A 316 22.35 -24.31 -14.14
CA LYS A 316 21.87 -25.48 -14.89
C LYS A 316 20.51 -25.21 -15.51
N ALA A 317 20.41 -25.39 -16.81
CA ALA A 317 19.14 -25.30 -17.52
C ALA A 317 18.23 -26.47 -17.14
N LYS A 318 16.97 -26.17 -16.87
CA LYS A 318 15.87 -27.10 -16.58
C LYS A 318 14.66 -26.73 -17.40
N SER A 319 13.73 -27.66 -17.55
CA SER A 319 12.44 -27.45 -18.19
C SER A 319 11.37 -28.26 -17.47
N ILE A 320 10.16 -27.70 -17.36
CA ILE A 320 8.99 -28.36 -16.81
C ILE A 320 7.82 -28.17 -17.79
N THR A 321 7.02 -29.22 -17.99
CA THR A 321 5.75 -29.12 -18.72
C THR A 321 4.60 -29.41 -17.75
N ALA A 322 3.59 -28.53 -17.76
CA ALA A 322 2.39 -28.65 -16.94
C ALA A 322 1.14 -28.44 -17.82
N ASP A 323 -0.04 -28.88 -17.34
CA ASP A 323 -1.29 -28.66 -18.05
C ASP A 323 -1.62 -27.18 -18.23
N TYR A 324 -1.28 -26.35 -17.22
CA TYR A 324 -1.52 -24.90 -17.20
C TYR A 324 -0.34 -24.17 -16.57
N ALA A 325 -0.23 -22.87 -16.88
CA ALA A 325 0.70 -21.96 -16.22
C ALA A 325 -0.02 -20.70 -15.70
N ILE A 326 0.39 -20.22 -14.52
CA ILE A 326 0.01 -18.90 -14.00
C ILE A 326 1.27 -18.05 -13.91
N CYS A 327 1.36 -17.02 -14.75
CA CYS A 327 2.48 -16.09 -14.77
C CYS A 327 2.19 -14.88 -13.88
N THR A 328 2.99 -14.73 -12.81
CA THR A 328 2.91 -13.60 -11.89
C THR A 328 4.15 -12.71 -11.94
N ILE A 329 4.99 -12.92 -12.96
CA ILE A 329 6.17 -12.10 -13.24
C ILE A 329 5.71 -10.68 -13.64
N PRO A 330 6.42 -9.62 -13.23
CA PRO A 330 6.09 -8.26 -13.66
C PRO A 330 5.98 -8.10 -15.20
N PRO A 331 4.95 -7.43 -15.74
CA PRO A 331 4.65 -7.41 -17.18
C PRO A 331 5.85 -7.04 -18.07
N HIS A 332 6.64 -6.04 -17.69
CA HIS A 332 7.80 -5.58 -18.44
C HIS A 332 8.95 -6.61 -18.50
N LEU A 333 8.95 -7.63 -17.62
CA LEU A 333 9.92 -8.73 -17.65
C LEU A 333 9.44 -9.91 -18.50
N ILE A 334 8.13 -10.16 -18.56
CA ILE A 334 7.56 -11.29 -19.34
C ILE A 334 8.00 -11.23 -20.82
N LYS A 335 8.03 -10.05 -21.42
CA LYS A 335 8.43 -9.88 -22.81
C LYS A 335 9.90 -10.17 -23.09
N ARG A 336 10.74 -10.29 -22.06
CA ARG A 336 12.16 -10.71 -22.19
C ARG A 336 12.31 -12.24 -22.24
N LEU A 337 11.27 -12.98 -21.84
CA LEU A 337 11.28 -14.43 -21.85
C LEU A 337 11.17 -14.95 -23.29
N ASN A 338 11.76 -16.11 -23.55
CA ASN A 338 11.52 -16.85 -24.79
C ASN A 338 10.07 -17.37 -24.78
N ASN A 339 9.17 -16.74 -25.52
CA ASN A 339 7.74 -17.04 -25.47
C ASN A 339 7.12 -17.11 -26.88
N ASN A 340 5.92 -17.70 -26.98
CA ASN A 340 5.10 -17.74 -28.19
C ASN A 340 3.76 -17.00 -28.00
N LEU A 341 3.76 -15.97 -27.14
CA LEU A 341 2.57 -15.14 -26.91
C LEU A 341 2.23 -14.35 -28.19
N PRO A 342 0.93 -14.17 -28.50
CA PRO A 342 0.49 -13.32 -29.61
C PRO A 342 1.00 -11.88 -29.47
N SER A 343 1.24 -11.20 -30.57
CA SER A 343 1.79 -9.83 -30.59
C SER A 343 0.92 -8.82 -29.89
N ASP A 344 -0.38 -8.98 -29.91
CA ASP A 344 -1.34 -8.12 -29.22
C ASP A 344 -1.32 -8.30 -27.69
N ILE A 345 -0.97 -9.48 -27.19
CA ILE A 345 -0.69 -9.74 -25.75
C ILE A 345 0.62 -9.06 -25.35
N LEU A 346 1.67 -9.15 -26.17
CA LEU A 346 2.93 -8.46 -25.92
C LEU A 346 2.76 -6.93 -25.85
N LEU A 347 1.89 -6.37 -26.71
CA LEU A 347 1.51 -4.96 -26.67
C LEU A 347 0.73 -4.63 -25.38
N ALA A 348 -0.19 -5.49 -24.95
CA ALA A 348 -0.93 -5.32 -23.71
C ALA A 348 0.00 -5.35 -22.49
N LEU A 349 0.96 -6.26 -22.43
CA LEU A 349 1.99 -6.29 -21.38
C LEU A 349 2.86 -5.03 -21.36
N ASP A 350 3.13 -4.43 -22.54
CA ASP A 350 3.90 -3.19 -22.63
C ASP A 350 3.11 -1.95 -22.19
N ALA A 351 1.80 -1.98 -22.21
CA ALA A 351 0.94 -0.90 -21.74
C ALA A 351 1.02 -0.72 -20.22
N ALA A 352 1.30 -1.79 -19.48
CA ALA A 352 1.51 -1.76 -18.04
C ALA A 352 2.90 -1.17 -17.70
N LYS A 353 2.96 0.12 -17.40
CA LYS A 353 4.23 0.85 -17.22
C LYS A 353 4.82 0.63 -15.82
N PRO A 354 6.12 0.27 -15.73
CA PRO A 354 6.79 0.10 -14.46
C PRO A 354 6.95 1.43 -13.71
N SER A 355 6.56 1.47 -12.45
CA SER A 355 6.70 2.62 -11.57
C SER A 355 7.96 2.52 -10.70
N SER A 356 8.29 3.62 -10.03
CA SER A 356 9.45 3.76 -9.16
C SER A 356 9.01 3.94 -7.71
N SER A 357 9.63 3.22 -6.79
CA SER A 357 9.55 3.45 -5.35
C SER A 357 10.75 2.85 -4.63
N GLY A 358 11.10 3.44 -3.48
CA GLY A 358 12.18 2.96 -2.63
C GLY A 358 12.04 3.47 -1.21
N LYS A 359 12.82 2.86 -0.33
CA LYS A 359 12.90 3.21 1.09
C LYS A 359 14.34 3.09 1.58
N LEU A 360 14.61 3.78 2.69
CA LEU A 360 15.83 3.65 3.47
C LEU A 360 15.46 3.55 4.94
N GLY A 361 15.92 2.51 5.62
CA GLY A 361 15.85 2.37 7.06
C GLY A 361 17.14 2.86 7.72
N ILE A 362 17.02 3.63 8.80
CA ILE A 362 18.13 4.03 9.68
C ILE A 362 17.82 3.46 11.05
N GLU A 363 18.74 2.66 11.58
CA GLU A 363 18.71 2.26 12.98
C GLU A 363 19.40 3.33 13.83
N TYR A 364 18.70 3.78 14.86
CA TYR A 364 19.23 4.67 15.88
C TYR A 364 19.46 3.90 17.18
N SER A 365 20.53 4.18 17.87
CA SER A 365 20.83 3.61 19.19
C SER A 365 20.05 4.29 20.33
N ARG A 366 19.26 5.33 20.00
CA ARG A 366 18.38 6.05 20.93
C ARG A 366 17.08 6.43 20.22
N ARG A 367 15.96 6.18 20.85
CA ARG A 367 14.61 6.52 20.31
C ARG A 367 14.27 7.98 20.65
N TRP A 368 15.01 8.92 20.02
CA TRP A 368 14.83 10.36 20.22
C TRP A 368 13.41 10.83 19.86
N TRP A 369 12.76 10.19 18.90
CA TRP A 369 11.38 10.52 18.50
C TRP A 369 10.36 10.26 19.61
N GLU A 370 10.59 9.28 20.47
CA GLU A 370 9.74 9.02 21.64
C GLU A 370 10.05 9.94 22.79
N THR A 371 11.34 10.15 23.09
CA THR A 371 11.78 10.87 24.27
C THR A 371 11.70 12.39 24.12
N GLU A 372 11.87 12.92 22.90
CA GLU A 372 11.89 14.36 22.63
C GLU A 372 10.64 14.83 21.89
N ASP A 373 10.19 14.14 20.83
CA ASP A 373 9.04 14.53 20.01
C ASP A 373 7.71 13.87 20.43
N ARG A 374 7.76 12.89 21.35
CA ARG A 374 6.59 12.11 21.78
C ARG A 374 5.86 11.45 20.63
N ILE A 375 6.59 10.94 19.63
CA ILE A 375 6.07 10.24 18.46
C ILE A 375 6.13 8.73 18.70
N TYR A 376 4.99 8.06 18.57
CA TYR A 376 4.82 6.61 18.70
C TYR A 376 4.13 6.08 17.45
N GLY A 377 4.91 5.67 16.45
CA GLY A 377 4.41 5.32 15.11
C GLY A 377 3.98 6.55 14.29
N GLY A 378 3.36 6.32 13.15
CA GLY A 378 2.95 7.38 12.22
C GLY A 378 4.06 7.86 11.30
N ALA A 379 3.80 8.93 10.57
CA ALA A 379 4.74 9.48 9.61
C ALA A 379 4.76 11.00 9.59
N SER A 380 5.95 11.60 9.54
CA SER A 380 6.13 13.00 9.15
C SER A 380 6.13 13.12 7.63
N ASN A 381 5.41 14.11 7.11
CA ASN A 381 5.17 14.32 5.69
C ASN A 381 5.86 15.59 5.17
N THR A 382 6.46 15.50 3.99
CA THR A 382 7.14 16.62 3.34
C THR A 382 6.96 16.58 1.83
N ASP A 383 7.17 17.71 1.17
CA ASP A 383 7.25 17.80 -0.29
C ASP A 383 8.68 17.62 -0.83
N ARG A 384 9.67 17.43 0.03
CA ARG A 384 11.05 17.06 -0.35
C ARG A 384 11.10 15.65 -0.96
N ASP A 385 12.25 15.28 -1.52
CA ASP A 385 12.43 13.98 -2.19
C ASP A 385 12.21 12.79 -1.25
N ILE A 386 12.50 12.91 0.05
CA ILE A 386 12.22 11.87 1.05
C ILE A 386 10.72 11.57 1.22
N SER A 387 9.84 12.47 0.88
CA SER A 387 8.37 12.39 0.94
C SER A 387 7.79 12.10 2.32
N GLN A 388 8.23 11.05 2.98
CA GLN A 388 7.77 10.63 4.30
C GLN A 388 8.92 10.07 5.14
N ILE A 389 8.89 10.39 6.43
CA ILE A 389 9.68 9.71 7.47
C ILE A 389 8.70 8.92 8.32
N MET A 390 8.83 7.58 8.36
CA MET A 390 7.91 6.72 9.11
C MET A 390 8.60 6.21 10.39
N PHE A 391 7.91 6.34 11.50
CA PHE A 391 8.43 5.92 12.80
C PHE A 391 8.02 4.48 13.12
N PRO A 392 8.88 3.74 13.86
CA PRO A 392 8.59 2.36 14.21
C PRO A 392 7.32 2.26 15.05
N TYR A 393 6.58 1.17 14.83
CA TYR A 393 5.32 0.82 15.48
C TYR A 393 5.47 -0.38 16.42
N ASP A 394 6.71 -0.71 16.74
CA ASP A 394 7.11 -1.84 17.57
C ASP A 394 8.15 -1.44 18.61
N HIS A 395 8.41 -2.32 19.57
CA HIS A 395 9.45 -2.14 20.59
C HIS A 395 9.42 -0.78 21.29
N TYR A 396 8.21 -0.25 21.57
CA TYR A 396 8.05 1.03 22.29
C TYR A 396 8.81 1.03 23.62
N ASN A 397 9.38 2.18 23.97
CA ASN A 397 10.20 2.40 25.16
C ASN A 397 11.49 1.53 25.23
N SER A 398 11.91 0.90 24.15
CA SER A 398 13.24 0.29 24.08
C SER A 398 14.32 1.33 23.77
N ASP A 399 15.59 0.92 23.87
CA ASP A 399 16.69 1.85 23.66
C ASP A 399 16.82 2.29 22.21
N ARG A 400 16.56 1.40 21.23
CA ARG A 400 16.84 1.60 19.81
C ARG A 400 15.62 1.29 18.92
N GLY A 401 15.73 1.64 17.65
CA GLY A 401 14.70 1.33 16.67
C GLY A 401 15.09 1.77 15.27
N VAL A 402 14.34 1.28 14.28
CA VAL A 402 14.56 1.59 12.86
C VAL A 402 13.50 2.58 12.36
N VAL A 403 13.94 3.78 12.00
CA VAL A 403 13.13 4.79 11.31
C VAL A 403 13.24 4.58 9.80
N VAL A 404 12.13 4.57 9.08
CA VAL A 404 12.15 4.66 7.62
C VAL A 404 12.40 6.12 7.25
N ALA A 405 13.64 6.44 6.93
CA ALA A 405 14.14 7.80 6.72
C ALA A 405 13.64 8.44 5.42
N TYR A 406 13.29 7.64 4.42
CA TYR A 406 12.45 8.04 3.30
C TYR A 406 11.56 6.88 2.84
N TYR A 407 10.37 7.23 2.41
CA TYR A 407 9.51 6.42 1.56
C TYR A 407 9.03 7.29 0.41
N SER A 408 9.60 7.06 -0.74
CA SER A 408 9.42 7.91 -1.91
C SER A 408 8.95 7.11 -3.12
N SER A 409 8.25 7.77 -4.04
CA SER A 409 7.77 7.17 -5.27
C SER A 409 7.76 8.17 -6.43
N GLY A 410 7.60 7.65 -7.66
CA GLY A 410 7.51 8.47 -8.87
C GLY A 410 8.74 9.35 -9.08
N LYS A 411 8.51 10.63 -9.45
CA LYS A 411 9.59 11.59 -9.75
C LYS A 411 10.54 11.82 -8.58
N ARG A 412 10.04 11.85 -7.34
CA ARG A 412 10.87 12.03 -6.15
C ARG A 412 11.81 10.85 -5.94
N GLN A 413 11.33 9.63 -6.15
CA GLN A 413 12.17 8.43 -6.06
C GLN A 413 13.28 8.42 -7.13
N GLN A 414 13.05 8.96 -8.31
CA GLN A 414 14.06 9.06 -9.36
C GLN A 414 15.31 9.83 -8.89
N ALA A 415 15.16 10.80 -7.97
CA ALA A 415 16.28 11.50 -7.35
C ALA A 415 17.19 10.57 -6.52
N PHE A 416 16.69 9.42 -6.07
CA PHE A 416 17.46 8.41 -5.32
C PHE A 416 17.98 7.26 -6.19
N GLU A 417 17.42 7.02 -7.37
CA GLU A 417 17.74 5.83 -8.18
C GLU A 417 19.19 5.81 -8.68
N SER A 418 19.75 6.97 -9.04
CA SER A 418 21.14 7.09 -9.51
C SER A 418 22.17 7.09 -8.37
N LEU A 419 21.73 7.26 -7.12
CA LEU A 419 22.62 7.41 -5.97
C LEU A 419 23.07 6.06 -5.42
N THR A 420 24.30 6.01 -4.91
CA THR A 420 24.80 4.93 -4.07
C THR A 420 24.07 4.92 -2.72
N HIS A 421 24.14 3.82 -1.98
CA HIS A 421 23.61 3.75 -0.62
C HIS A 421 24.10 4.90 0.28
N ARG A 422 25.41 5.16 0.26
CA ARG A 422 26.02 6.26 1.04
C ARG A 422 25.42 7.63 0.67
N GLN A 423 25.22 7.89 -0.62
CA GLN A 423 24.64 9.14 -1.08
C GLN A 423 23.15 9.26 -0.72
N ARG A 424 22.38 8.14 -0.81
CA ARG A 424 20.98 8.08 -0.36
C ARG A 424 20.87 8.39 1.13
N LEU A 425 21.75 7.79 1.94
CA LEU A 425 21.80 8.04 3.38
C LEU A 425 22.12 9.52 3.67
N ALA A 426 23.14 10.08 3.05
CA ALA A 426 23.51 11.48 3.25
C ALA A 426 22.37 12.43 2.88
N LYS A 427 21.68 12.19 1.75
CA LYS A 427 20.52 12.98 1.31
C LYS A 427 19.35 12.85 2.29
N ALA A 428 19.04 11.64 2.73
CA ALA A 428 17.95 11.39 3.68
C ALA A 428 18.21 12.06 5.05
N ILE A 429 19.47 12.04 5.52
CA ILE A 429 19.87 12.71 6.76
C ILE A 429 19.74 14.23 6.60
N ALA A 430 20.22 14.82 5.49
CA ALA A 430 20.14 16.26 5.26
C ALA A 430 18.70 16.76 5.23
N GLU A 431 17.83 16.12 4.43
CA GLU A 431 16.42 16.51 4.32
C GLU A 431 15.61 16.21 5.59
N GLY A 432 15.93 15.12 6.31
CA GLY A 432 15.29 14.76 7.58
C GLY A 432 15.68 15.71 8.72
N ALA A 433 16.92 16.21 8.72
CA ALA A 433 17.39 17.20 9.69
C ALA A 433 16.66 18.54 9.57
N GLU A 434 16.21 18.92 8.35
CA GLU A 434 15.39 20.12 8.18
C GLU A 434 13.99 19.99 8.82
N ILE A 435 13.56 18.76 9.13
CA ILE A 435 12.26 18.49 9.76
C ILE A 435 12.42 18.28 11.26
N HIS A 436 13.43 17.50 11.69
CA HIS A 436 13.60 17.08 13.08
C HIS A 436 14.80 17.72 13.80
N GLY A 437 15.61 18.51 13.09
CA GLY A 437 16.79 19.16 13.65
C GLY A 437 17.95 18.19 13.90
N ASP A 438 18.91 18.63 14.71
CA ASP A 438 20.17 17.93 14.97
C ASP A 438 20.02 16.52 15.55
N LYS A 439 18.93 16.24 16.27
CA LYS A 439 18.65 14.92 16.83
C LYS A 439 18.53 13.84 15.74
N TYR A 440 18.09 14.22 14.55
CA TYR A 440 17.98 13.32 13.40
C TYR A 440 19.33 12.86 12.85
N THR A 441 20.39 13.63 13.10
CA THR A 441 21.75 13.38 12.56
C THR A 441 22.64 12.57 13.49
N ARG A 442 22.20 12.35 14.74
CA ARG A 442 23.00 11.71 15.81
C ARG A 442 22.50 10.31 16.12
N ASP A 443 23.32 9.54 16.79
CA ASP A 443 22.97 8.21 17.32
C ASP A 443 22.62 7.16 16.23
N ILE A 444 23.08 7.38 14.99
CA ILE A 444 22.90 6.45 13.87
C ILE A 444 23.88 5.28 14.04
N SER A 445 23.34 4.06 14.10
CA SER A 445 24.13 2.84 14.25
C SER A 445 24.25 2.00 12.97
N SER A 446 23.22 1.97 12.15
CA SER A 446 23.18 1.19 10.91
C SER A 446 22.17 1.76 9.92
N SER A 447 22.29 1.38 8.64
CA SER A 447 21.31 1.75 7.62
C SER A 447 21.29 0.76 6.46
N PHE A 448 20.15 0.70 5.76
CA PHE A 448 20.01 -0.10 4.53
C PHE A 448 18.99 0.59 3.62
N SER A 449 19.26 0.67 2.31
CA SER A 449 18.34 1.27 1.34
C SER A 449 18.05 0.35 0.18
N GLY A 450 16.81 0.37 -0.32
CA GLY A 450 16.44 -0.35 -1.53
C GLY A 450 15.61 0.51 -2.48
N SER A 451 15.78 0.24 -3.78
CA SER A 451 14.96 0.80 -4.85
C SER A 451 14.48 -0.32 -5.74
N TRP A 452 13.17 -0.47 -5.86
CA TRP A 452 12.57 -1.57 -6.63
C TRP A 452 12.93 -1.53 -8.12
N ARG A 453 13.23 -0.35 -8.68
CA ARG A 453 13.75 -0.23 -10.05
C ARG A 453 15.14 -0.82 -10.23
N ARG A 454 15.90 -0.93 -9.15
CA ARG A 454 17.27 -1.47 -9.14
C ARG A 454 17.35 -2.88 -8.56
N THR A 455 16.24 -3.41 -8.03
CA THR A 455 16.20 -4.77 -7.47
C THR A 455 15.92 -5.78 -8.59
N LYS A 456 16.87 -6.71 -8.79
CA LYS A 456 16.77 -7.78 -9.80
C LYS A 456 15.46 -8.56 -9.67
N TYR A 457 14.87 -8.97 -10.76
CA TYR A 457 13.57 -9.68 -10.87
C TYR A 457 12.34 -8.86 -10.45
N SER A 458 12.50 -7.63 -10.02
CA SER A 458 11.39 -6.68 -9.82
C SER A 458 11.41 -5.57 -10.85
N GLU A 459 12.50 -4.82 -10.92
CA GLU A 459 12.77 -3.71 -11.83
C GLU A 459 11.62 -2.68 -11.90
N SER A 460 10.71 -2.76 -10.94
CA SER A 460 9.59 -1.83 -10.71
C SER A 460 9.01 -2.04 -9.32
N ALA A 461 8.43 -0.99 -8.76
CA ALA A 461 7.68 -1.09 -7.51
C ALA A 461 6.28 -1.70 -7.73
N TRP A 462 5.57 -1.25 -8.75
CA TRP A 462 4.31 -1.77 -9.27
C TRP A 462 4.17 -1.42 -10.75
N ALA A 463 3.16 -1.93 -11.41
CA ALA A 463 2.82 -1.50 -12.77
C ALA A 463 1.61 -0.56 -12.74
N SER A 464 1.66 0.50 -13.57
CA SER A 464 0.58 1.48 -13.71
C SER A 464 0.03 1.47 -15.13
N TRP A 465 -1.27 1.63 -15.28
CA TRP A 465 -1.95 1.73 -16.56
C TRP A 465 -2.15 3.18 -16.98
N ALA A 466 -2.04 3.48 -18.26
CA ALA A 466 -2.31 4.81 -18.77
C ALA A 466 -3.79 5.17 -18.58
N GLY A 467 -4.06 6.40 -18.08
CA GLY A 467 -5.43 6.84 -17.78
C GLY A 467 -5.96 6.38 -16.41
N ALA A 468 -5.19 5.60 -15.68
CA ALA A 468 -5.47 5.36 -14.29
C ALA A 468 -5.21 6.66 -13.50
N GLY A 469 -6.24 7.29 -12.97
CA GLY A 469 -6.10 8.29 -11.94
C GLY A 469 -5.34 7.70 -10.74
N ASP A 470 -4.71 8.55 -9.96
CA ASP A 470 -3.64 8.21 -9.00
C ASP A 470 -3.96 7.17 -7.93
N SER A 471 -5.11 6.58 -7.84
CA SER A 471 -5.40 5.68 -6.75
C SER A 471 -6.30 4.49 -7.01
N HIS A 472 -7.09 4.45 -8.05
CA HIS A 472 -8.09 3.40 -8.13
C HIS A 472 -8.38 3.02 -9.54
N GLY A 473 -7.48 2.91 -10.33
CA GLY A 473 -7.91 2.71 -11.33
C GLY A 473 -7.84 2.43 -12.54
N GLY A 474 -8.14 1.66 -12.84
CA GLY A 474 -8.29 1.50 -13.88
C GLY A 474 -8.58 0.94 -14.82
N MET A 475 -9.22 0.85 -14.85
CA MET A 475 -9.44 0.60 -15.70
C MET A 475 -9.81 0.09 -16.75
N ALA A 476 -10.45 -0.67 -17.27
CA ALA A 476 -11.07 -1.17 -18.50
C ALA A 476 -10.43 -0.61 -19.80
N THR A 477 -9.10 -0.43 -19.80
CA THR A 477 -8.44 -0.25 -21.08
C THR A 477 -8.47 -1.59 -21.85
N PRO A 478 -8.51 -1.56 -23.18
CA PRO A 478 -8.48 -2.80 -23.98
C PRO A 478 -7.29 -3.70 -23.63
N GLU A 479 -6.13 -3.11 -23.33
CA GLU A 479 -4.91 -3.82 -22.96
C GLU A 479 -5.05 -4.50 -21.59
N TYR A 480 -5.61 -3.81 -20.59
CA TYR A 480 -5.89 -4.39 -19.29
C TYR A 480 -6.87 -5.56 -19.41
N THR A 481 -8.01 -5.33 -20.08
CA THR A 481 -9.05 -6.34 -20.24
C THR A 481 -8.53 -7.59 -20.96
N LYS A 482 -7.67 -7.41 -21.95
CA LYS A 482 -7.07 -8.51 -22.70
C LYS A 482 -6.23 -9.45 -21.85
N LEU A 483 -5.56 -8.94 -20.80
CA LEU A 483 -4.73 -9.76 -19.91
C LEU A 483 -5.54 -10.48 -18.81
N LEU A 484 -6.82 -10.19 -18.68
CA LEU A 484 -7.70 -10.92 -17.76
C LEU A 484 -8.09 -12.29 -18.31
N ASP A 485 -8.07 -12.45 -19.64
CA ASP A 485 -8.33 -13.72 -20.29
C ASP A 485 -7.03 -14.54 -20.46
N PRO A 486 -7.10 -15.87 -20.37
CA PRO A 486 -5.93 -16.72 -20.62
C PRO A 486 -5.50 -16.69 -22.09
N VAL A 487 -4.21 -16.81 -22.31
CA VAL A 487 -3.66 -17.11 -23.63
C VAL A 487 -3.50 -18.62 -23.75
N ASP A 488 -4.52 -19.27 -24.30
CA ASP A 488 -4.69 -20.72 -24.29
C ASP A 488 -4.57 -21.28 -22.85
N ARG A 489 -3.43 -21.83 -22.44
CA ARG A 489 -3.21 -22.45 -21.12
C ARG A 489 -2.37 -21.59 -20.16
N ILE A 490 -1.99 -20.39 -20.60
CA ILE A 490 -1.21 -19.42 -19.82
C ILE A 490 -2.15 -18.35 -19.29
N TYR A 491 -2.19 -18.20 -17.96
CA TYR A 491 -2.93 -17.17 -17.23
C TYR A 491 -1.97 -16.12 -16.68
N PHE A 492 -2.44 -14.88 -16.53
CA PHE A 492 -1.68 -13.79 -15.91
C PHE A 492 -2.35 -13.37 -14.61
N ALA A 493 -1.57 -13.17 -13.55
CA ALA A 493 -2.06 -12.66 -12.28
C ALA A 493 -1.03 -11.72 -11.63
N GLY A 494 -1.51 -10.77 -10.84
CA GLY A 494 -0.69 -9.79 -10.12
C GLY A 494 -1.52 -8.60 -9.68
N ASP A 495 -0.99 -7.78 -8.78
CA ASP A 495 -1.64 -6.55 -8.32
C ASP A 495 -2.00 -5.61 -9.48
N HIS A 496 -1.23 -5.63 -10.55
CA HIS A 496 -1.48 -4.86 -11.77
C HIS A 496 -2.74 -5.28 -12.56
N LEU A 497 -3.28 -6.47 -12.31
CA LEU A 497 -4.54 -6.97 -12.86
C LEU A 497 -5.66 -6.96 -11.79
N SER A 498 -5.71 -5.88 -11.02
CA SER A 498 -6.72 -5.65 -10.00
C SER A 498 -7.03 -4.16 -9.86
N ASN A 499 -8.10 -3.83 -9.14
CA ASN A 499 -8.47 -2.46 -8.81
C ASN A 499 -7.73 -1.93 -7.55
N ALA A 500 -6.82 -2.74 -6.98
CA ALA A 500 -6.00 -2.39 -5.82
C ALA A 500 -4.50 -2.56 -6.13
N ILE A 501 -4.03 -1.82 -7.15
CA ILE A 501 -2.62 -1.82 -7.57
C ILE A 501 -1.72 -1.38 -6.41
N ALA A 502 -0.54 -1.98 -6.29
CA ALA A 502 0.44 -1.77 -5.22
C ALA A 502 0.00 -2.27 -3.83
N TRP A 503 -1.13 -2.95 -3.72
CA TRP A 503 -1.58 -3.61 -2.50
C TRP A 503 -1.49 -5.14 -2.60
N GLN A 504 -1.19 -5.81 -1.49
CA GLN A 504 -1.23 -7.28 -1.42
C GLN A 504 -2.64 -7.80 -1.69
N HIS A 505 -3.66 -7.07 -1.23
CA HIS A 505 -5.07 -7.34 -1.51
C HIS A 505 -5.34 -7.48 -3.01
N GLY A 506 -4.81 -6.56 -3.83
CA GLY A 506 -4.95 -6.63 -5.29
C GLY A 506 -4.27 -7.87 -5.88
N ALA A 507 -3.09 -8.23 -5.37
CA ALA A 507 -2.40 -9.44 -5.80
C ALA A 507 -3.19 -10.71 -5.46
N PHE A 508 -3.83 -10.76 -4.29
CA PHE A 508 -4.64 -11.90 -3.86
C PHE A 508 -5.97 -11.97 -4.64
N THR A 509 -6.66 -10.85 -4.84
CA THR A 509 -7.90 -10.84 -5.63
C THR A 509 -7.67 -11.26 -7.07
N SER A 510 -6.59 -10.80 -7.70
CA SER A 510 -6.20 -11.23 -9.04
C SER A 510 -5.87 -12.74 -9.08
N ALA A 511 -5.17 -13.27 -8.07
CA ALA A 511 -4.90 -14.70 -7.96
C ALA A 511 -6.19 -15.51 -7.82
N GLN A 512 -7.10 -15.08 -6.97
CA GLN A 512 -8.40 -15.73 -6.74
C GLN A 512 -9.26 -15.76 -8.01
N ASP A 513 -9.26 -14.68 -8.78
CA ASP A 513 -9.97 -14.60 -10.05
C ASP A 513 -9.41 -15.60 -11.05
N VAL A 514 -8.09 -15.62 -11.24
CA VAL A 514 -7.41 -16.56 -12.15
C VAL A 514 -7.63 -18.02 -11.73
N VAL A 515 -7.51 -18.34 -10.44
CA VAL A 515 -7.77 -19.69 -9.94
C VAL A 515 -9.22 -20.12 -10.19
N THR A 516 -10.16 -19.20 -10.01
CA THR A 516 -11.58 -19.46 -10.28
C THR A 516 -11.82 -19.77 -11.77
N HIS A 517 -11.27 -18.97 -12.67
CA HIS A 517 -11.40 -19.19 -14.13
C HIS A 517 -10.76 -20.51 -14.56
N LEU A 518 -9.55 -20.82 -14.07
CA LEU A 518 -8.87 -22.07 -14.37
C LEU A 518 -9.68 -23.28 -13.86
N HIS A 519 -10.14 -23.20 -12.62
CA HIS A 519 -10.93 -24.26 -11.98
C HIS A 519 -12.26 -24.51 -12.73
N GLN A 520 -12.97 -23.46 -13.13
CA GLN A 520 -14.18 -23.56 -13.93
C GLN A 520 -13.93 -24.20 -15.30
N ARG A 521 -12.84 -23.83 -15.99
CA ARG A 521 -12.43 -24.43 -17.26
C ARG A 521 -12.17 -25.93 -17.12
N VAL A 522 -11.41 -26.33 -16.11
CA VAL A 522 -11.12 -27.75 -15.85
C VAL A 522 -12.42 -28.53 -15.57
N ALA A 523 -13.33 -27.97 -14.76
CA ALA A 523 -14.61 -28.62 -14.46
C ALA A 523 -15.54 -28.76 -15.67
N GLN A 524 -15.45 -27.86 -16.67
CA GLN A 524 -16.24 -27.93 -17.91
C GLN A 524 -15.69 -28.94 -18.93
N THR A 525 -14.41 -29.26 -18.86
CA THR A 525 -13.74 -30.19 -19.79
C THR A 525 -13.70 -31.64 -19.25
N ALA A 526 -14.19 -31.87 -18.06
CA ALA A 526 -14.28 -33.17 -17.40
C ALA A 526 -15.60 -33.88 -17.70
#